data_42982f6b71cb7c571b54a2a2de252001
#
_entry.id   42982f6b71cb7c571b54a2a2de252001
#
_cell.length_a   1.000
_cell.length_b   1.000
_cell.length_c   1.000
_cell.angle_alpha   90.00
_cell.angle_beta   90.00
_cell.angle_gamma   90.00
#
_symmetry.space_group_name_H-M   'P 1'
#
loop_
_entity.id
_entity.type
_entity.pdbx_description
1 polymer ?
#
loop_
_entity_poly.entity_id
_entity_poly.type
_entity_poly.pdbx_seq_one_letter_code
_entity_poly.pdbx_strand_id
1 'polypeptide(L)'
;MIKVLDSSELEEGKSVGIEVNNQHLFAVRKDDQLFLYWNRCPHLGTPLEWEENRFLDSDAALIQCSTHGALFQIEDGHCLAGPSKGKYLQAVAFTLHNGAMMVEEKRLKQQTPLR
;
A
#
# COMPACT_ATOMS: atom_id res chain seq x y z
N MET A 1 15.19 12.95 -2.76
CA MET A 1 14.25 11.83 -2.86
C MET A 1 14.84 10.58 -2.22
N ILE A 2 13.97 9.73 -1.72
CA ILE A 2 14.37 8.49 -1.04
C ILE A 2 13.90 7.30 -1.86
N LYS A 3 14.81 6.35 -2.11
CA LYS A 3 14.44 5.09 -2.75
C LYS A 3 13.71 4.22 -1.72
N VAL A 4 12.50 3.79 -2.05
CA VAL A 4 11.73 2.92 -1.15
C VAL A 4 11.73 1.47 -1.64
N LEU A 5 11.88 1.22 -2.93
CA LEU A 5 11.86 -0.13 -3.48
C LEU A 5 12.44 -0.11 -4.90
N ASP A 6 13.14 -1.18 -5.24
CA ASP A 6 13.51 -1.43 -6.64
C ASP A 6 12.35 -2.22 -7.27
N SER A 7 11.79 -1.70 -8.37
CA SER A 7 10.62 -2.32 -8.98
C SER A 7 10.87 -3.75 -9.45
N SER A 8 12.13 -4.10 -9.73
CA SER A 8 12.49 -5.47 -10.12
C SER A 8 12.31 -6.48 -8.99
N GLU A 9 12.20 -6.01 -7.75
CA GLU A 9 11.99 -6.88 -6.59
C GLU A 9 10.52 -7.22 -6.36
N LEU A 10 9.61 -6.65 -7.15
CA LEU A 10 8.17 -6.86 -6.99
C LEU A 10 7.57 -7.43 -8.27
N GLU A 11 7.19 -8.68 -8.22
CA GLU A 11 6.62 -9.38 -9.36
C GLU A 11 5.13 -9.07 -9.54
N GLU A 12 4.64 -9.34 -10.75
CA GLU A 12 3.23 -9.20 -11.09
C GLU A 12 2.34 -9.99 -10.13
N GLY A 13 1.28 -9.36 -9.64
CA GLY A 13 0.34 -10.01 -8.73
C GLY A 13 0.86 -10.19 -7.32
N LYS A 14 1.93 -9.48 -6.95
CA LYS A 14 2.55 -9.58 -5.63
C LYS A 14 2.51 -8.26 -4.88
N SER A 15 2.73 -8.34 -3.57
CA SER A 15 2.80 -7.17 -2.69
C SER A 15 4.03 -7.30 -1.79
N VAL A 16 4.48 -6.17 -1.27
CA VAL A 16 5.63 -6.14 -0.37
C VAL A 16 5.47 -5.00 0.63
N GLY A 17 5.78 -5.28 1.90
CA GLY A 17 5.84 -4.25 2.93
C GLY A 17 7.17 -3.52 2.87
N ILE A 18 7.13 -2.23 3.15
CA ILE A 18 8.30 -1.35 3.09
C ILE A 18 8.37 -0.57 4.39
N GLU A 19 9.56 -0.53 5.00
CA GLU A 19 9.81 0.36 6.12
C GLU A 19 10.89 1.36 5.71
N VAL A 20 10.58 2.65 5.83
CA VAL A 20 11.53 3.72 5.50
C VAL A 20 11.31 4.89 6.46
N ASN A 21 12.38 5.42 7.04
CA ASN A 21 12.32 6.53 8.00
C ASN A 21 11.32 6.29 9.14
N ASN A 22 11.26 5.05 9.65
CA ASN A 22 10.31 4.61 10.69
C ASN A 22 8.85 4.70 10.25
N GLN A 23 8.59 4.79 8.95
CA GLN A 23 7.25 4.78 8.39
C GLN A 23 7.02 3.46 7.66
N HIS A 24 5.78 2.99 7.68
CA HIS A 24 5.41 1.72 7.05
C HIS A 24 4.53 1.96 5.84
N LEU A 25 4.99 1.45 4.70
CA LEU A 25 4.30 1.52 3.42
C LEU A 25 4.12 0.11 2.88
N PHE A 26 3.36 -0.03 1.82
CA PHE A 26 3.39 -1.26 1.04
C PHE A 26 3.18 -0.93 -0.44
N ALA A 27 3.70 -1.81 -1.28
CA ALA A 27 3.60 -1.66 -2.73
C ALA A 27 2.95 -2.90 -3.32
N VAL A 28 2.23 -2.70 -4.42
CA VAL A 28 1.57 -3.77 -5.17
C VAL A 28 1.88 -3.58 -6.64
N ARG A 29 2.13 -4.70 -7.36
CA ARG A 29 2.21 -4.68 -8.82
C ARG A 29 1.00 -5.42 -9.38
N LYS A 30 0.23 -4.74 -10.21
CA LYS A 30 -0.94 -5.32 -10.89
C LYS A 30 -1.04 -4.76 -12.30
N ASP A 31 -1.21 -5.63 -13.28
CA ASP A 31 -1.30 -5.25 -14.69
C ASP A 31 -0.11 -4.39 -15.13
N ASP A 32 1.07 -4.79 -14.66
CA ASP A 32 2.34 -4.13 -14.92
C ASP A 32 2.41 -2.69 -14.41
N GLN A 33 1.53 -2.33 -13.48
CA GLN A 33 1.53 -1.03 -12.82
C GLN A 33 1.88 -1.19 -11.34
N LEU A 34 2.53 -0.16 -10.80
CA LEU A 34 2.93 -0.13 -9.41
C LEU A 34 2.05 0.82 -8.62
N PHE A 35 1.67 0.39 -7.42
CA PHE A 35 0.85 1.18 -6.50
C PHE A 35 1.54 1.22 -5.15
N LEU A 36 1.54 2.38 -4.50
CA LEU A 36 2.20 2.58 -3.21
C LEU A 36 1.23 3.24 -2.24
N TYR A 37 1.07 2.63 -1.08
CA TYR A 37 0.14 3.10 -0.06
C TYR A 37 0.79 3.11 1.31
N TRP A 38 0.26 3.94 2.21
CA TRP A 38 0.56 3.83 3.63
C TRP A 38 -0.01 2.51 4.15
N ASN A 39 0.78 1.79 4.95
CA ASN A 39 0.34 0.55 5.59
C ASN A 39 -0.49 0.89 6.82
N ARG A 40 -1.73 1.32 6.58
CA ARG A 40 -2.58 1.86 7.62
C ARG A 40 -4.04 1.68 7.23
N CYS A 41 -4.75 0.86 8.01
CA CYS A 41 -6.17 0.63 7.77
C CYS A 41 -6.98 1.90 8.08
N PRO A 42 -7.83 2.37 7.17
CA PRO A 42 -8.64 3.58 7.42
C PRO A 42 -9.58 3.44 8.61
N HIS A 43 -9.93 2.22 9.02
CA HIS A 43 -10.84 2.00 10.15
C HIS A 43 -10.13 2.21 11.49
N LEU A 44 -9.01 1.52 11.72
CA LEU A 44 -8.36 1.50 13.02
C LEU A 44 -6.93 2.02 13.03
N GLY A 45 -6.34 2.29 11.87
CA GLY A 45 -4.95 2.72 11.80
C GLY A 45 -3.95 1.59 12.00
N THR A 46 -4.40 0.34 12.03
CA THR A 46 -3.55 -0.82 12.19
C THR A 46 -2.91 -1.21 10.86
N PRO A 47 -1.78 -1.96 10.89
CA PRO A 47 -1.22 -2.51 9.64
C PRO A 47 -2.22 -3.42 8.95
N LEU A 48 -2.19 -3.43 7.61
CA LEU A 48 -3.12 -4.22 6.82
C LEU A 48 -2.68 -5.68 6.69
N GLU A 49 -1.39 -5.94 6.66
CA GLU A 49 -0.86 -7.27 6.38
C GLU A 49 -1.23 -8.29 7.46
N TRP A 50 -1.57 -9.49 7.02
CA TRP A 50 -1.88 -10.61 7.92
C TRP A 50 -0.71 -11.60 8.04
N GLU A 51 0.26 -11.47 7.14
CA GLU A 51 1.56 -12.13 7.18
C GLU A 51 2.55 -11.18 6.52
N GLU A 52 3.83 -11.37 6.77
CA GLU A 52 4.86 -10.54 6.15
C GLU A 52 4.67 -10.49 4.64
N ASN A 53 4.56 -9.27 4.10
CA ASN A 53 4.39 -9.00 2.67
C ASN A 53 3.06 -9.51 2.07
N ARG A 54 2.09 -9.85 2.90
CA ARG A 54 0.80 -10.36 2.44
C ARG A 54 -0.30 -9.32 2.61
N PHE A 55 -0.57 -8.59 1.54
CA PHE A 55 -1.56 -7.51 1.51
C PHE A 55 -2.72 -7.80 0.56
N LEU A 56 -2.66 -8.91 -0.19
CA LEU A 56 -3.65 -9.20 -1.22
C LEU A 56 -4.55 -10.37 -0.82
N ASP A 57 -5.76 -10.38 -1.37
CA ASP A 57 -6.66 -11.52 -1.19
C ASP A 57 -6.14 -12.73 -1.97
N SER A 58 -6.83 -13.86 -1.85
CA SER A 58 -6.37 -15.12 -2.45
C SER A 58 -6.27 -15.08 -3.97
N ASP A 59 -7.05 -14.21 -4.62
CA ASP A 59 -7.04 -14.07 -6.07
C ASP A 59 -6.10 -12.97 -6.56
N ALA A 60 -5.39 -12.29 -5.64
CA ALA A 60 -4.53 -11.14 -5.94
C ALA A 60 -5.27 -10.04 -6.71
N ALA A 61 -6.58 -9.93 -6.53
CA ALA A 61 -7.43 -8.96 -7.20
C ALA A 61 -7.70 -7.73 -6.35
N LEU A 62 -7.66 -7.87 -5.02
CA LEU A 62 -7.97 -6.81 -4.07
C LEU A 62 -6.96 -6.80 -2.93
N ILE A 63 -6.80 -5.64 -2.30
CA ILE A 63 -6.05 -5.53 -1.04
C ILE A 63 -6.97 -5.95 0.09
N GLN A 64 -6.48 -6.78 0.99
CA GLN A 64 -7.27 -7.29 2.11
C GLN A 64 -6.65 -6.89 3.44
N CYS A 65 -7.46 -6.26 4.30
CA CYS A 65 -7.03 -5.91 5.65
C CYS A 65 -7.20 -7.13 6.57
N SER A 66 -6.17 -7.41 7.38
CA SER A 66 -6.18 -8.56 8.28
C SER A 66 -7.16 -8.42 9.43
N THR A 67 -7.47 -7.20 9.85
CA THR A 67 -8.24 -6.97 11.08
C THR A 67 -9.69 -7.39 10.93
N HIS A 68 -10.37 -6.99 9.86
CA HIS A 68 -11.79 -7.29 9.66
C HIS A 68 -12.07 -7.78 8.24
N GLY A 69 -11.06 -8.20 7.51
CA GLY A 69 -11.23 -8.67 6.15
C GLY A 69 -11.70 -7.61 5.16
N ALA A 70 -11.55 -6.33 5.50
CA ALA A 70 -11.93 -5.25 4.60
C ALA A 70 -11.19 -5.39 3.27
N LEU A 71 -11.90 -5.12 2.17
CA LEU A 71 -11.36 -5.28 0.81
C LEU A 71 -11.27 -3.93 0.12
N PHE A 72 -10.12 -3.66 -0.51
CA PHE A 72 -9.85 -2.39 -1.17
C PHE A 72 -9.41 -2.62 -2.60
N GLN A 73 -9.83 -1.73 -3.50
CA GLN A 73 -9.35 -1.76 -4.88
C GLN A 73 -7.86 -1.43 -4.92
N ILE A 74 -7.10 -2.20 -5.69
CA ILE A 74 -5.66 -1.95 -5.82
C ILE A 74 -5.40 -0.61 -6.52
N GLU A 75 -6.21 -0.30 -7.52
CA GLU A 75 -5.99 0.83 -8.41
C GLU A 75 -6.14 2.19 -7.74
N ASP A 76 -7.02 2.31 -6.75
CA ASP A 76 -7.27 3.61 -6.10
C ASP A 76 -7.37 3.53 -4.59
N GLY A 77 -7.31 2.33 -4.00
CA GLY A 77 -7.42 2.16 -2.56
C GLY A 77 -8.82 2.27 -2.01
N HIS A 78 -9.85 2.30 -2.86
CA HIS A 78 -11.24 2.45 -2.42
C HIS A 78 -11.72 1.18 -1.70
N CYS A 79 -12.27 1.34 -0.50
CA CYS A 79 -12.79 0.21 0.27
C CYS A 79 -14.15 -0.20 -0.27
N LEU A 80 -14.25 -1.47 -0.69
CA LEU A 80 -15.47 -2.03 -1.26
C LEU A 80 -16.30 -2.78 -0.25
N ALA A 81 -15.70 -3.28 0.83
CA ALA A 81 -16.40 -4.10 1.82
C ALA A 81 -15.71 -3.99 3.16
N GLY A 82 -16.48 -4.18 4.24
CA GLY A 82 -15.97 -4.17 5.59
C GLY A 82 -16.24 -2.85 6.31
N PRO A 83 -15.71 -2.68 7.54
CA PRO A 83 -15.99 -1.50 8.36
C PRO A 83 -15.54 -0.17 7.73
N SER A 84 -14.60 -0.21 6.81
CA SER A 84 -14.09 1.00 6.17
C SER A 84 -14.76 1.31 4.84
N LYS A 85 -15.89 0.65 4.53
CA LYS A 85 -16.58 0.85 3.26
C LYS A 85 -16.82 2.33 2.98
N GLY A 86 -16.44 2.78 1.78
CA GLY A 86 -16.54 4.17 1.38
C GLY A 86 -15.33 5.01 1.71
N LYS A 87 -14.37 4.47 2.48
CA LYS A 87 -13.11 5.14 2.76
C LYS A 87 -12.03 4.68 1.79
N TYR A 88 -10.89 5.35 1.82
CA TYR A 88 -9.77 5.06 0.93
C TYR A 88 -8.49 4.82 1.72
N LEU A 89 -7.65 3.91 1.24
CA LEU A 89 -6.25 3.84 1.65
C LEU A 89 -5.56 5.12 1.17
N GLN A 90 -4.55 5.56 1.92
CA GLN A 90 -3.81 6.75 1.55
C GLN A 90 -2.67 6.38 0.61
N ALA A 91 -2.76 6.83 -0.64
CA ALA A 91 -1.71 6.61 -1.62
C ALA A 91 -0.52 7.53 -1.36
N VAL A 92 0.66 7.05 -1.70
CA VAL A 92 1.90 7.83 -1.60
C VAL A 92 2.41 8.07 -3.01
N ALA A 93 2.56 9.34 -3.39
CA ALA A 93 3.06 9.69 -4.70
C ALA A 93 4.53 9.27 -4.84
N PHE A 94 4.88 8.69 -5.96
CA PHE A 94 6.24 8.24 -6.23
C PHE A 94 6.59 8.47 -7.71
N THR A 95 7.88 8.44 -8.00
CA THR A 95 8.38 8.45 -9.38
C THR A 95 9.29 7.25 -9.58
N LEU A 96 9.37 6.77 -10.82
CA LEU A 96 10.31 5.72 -11.18
C LEU A 96 11.55 6.36 -11.82
N HIS A 97 12.71 6.00 -11.28
CA HIS A 97 13.98 6.46 -11.80
C HIS A 97 14.90 5.25 -11.97
N ASN A 98 15.16 4.87 -13.21
CA ASN A 98 15.94 3.66 -13.52
C ASN A 98 15.38 2.42 -12.81
N GLY A 99 14.05 2.30 -12.75
CA GLY A 99 13.39 1.17 -12.09
C GLY A 99 13.24 1.28 -10.58
N ALA A 100 13.79 2.33 -9.97
CA ALA A 100 13.67 2.53 -8.53
C ALA A 100 12.45 3.41 -8.22
N MET A 101 11.64 2.97 -7.26
CA MET A 101 10.52 3.79 -6.76
C MET A 101 11.07 4.82 -5.79
N MET A 102 10.93 6.09 -6.12
CA MET A 102 11.48 7.21 -5.36
C MET A 102 10.34 8.05 -4.79
N VAL A 103 10.47 8.44 -3.54
CA VAL A 103 9.48 9.25 -2.83
C VAL A 103 10.16 10.49 -2.26
N GLU A 104 9.51 11.66 -2.37
CA GLU A 104 10.01 12.86 -1.72
C GLU A 104 9.93 12.69 -0.21
N GLU A 105 11.00 13.05 0.50
CA GLU A 105 11.07 12.88 1.94
C GLU A 105 9.89 13.55 2.66
N LYS A 106 9.50 14.73 2.20
CA LYS A 106 8.37 15.45 2.81
C LYS A 106 7.05 14.68 2.73
N ARG A 107 6.88 13.82 1.71
CA ARG A 107 5.68 13.00 1.58
C ARG A 107 5.57 11.97 2.70
N LEU A 108 6.71 11.47 3.17
CA LEU A 108 6.73 10.50 4.25
C LEU A 108 6.36 11.12 5.60
N LYS A 109 6.38 12.45 5.69
CA LYS A 109 6.03 13.18 6.91
C LYS A 109 4.62 13.76 6.88
N GLN A 110 3.90 13.61 5.77
CA GLN A 110 2.59 14.24 5.57
C GLN A 110 1.43 13.25 5.64
N GLN A 111 1.56 12.23 6.47
CA GLN A 111 0.49 11.27 6.63
C GLN A 111 -0.75 11.95 7.22
N THR A 112 -1.89 11.81 6.52
CA THR A 112 -3.16 12.37 6.97
C THR A 112 -3.68 11.59 8.18
N PRO A 113 -4.13 12.26 9.26
CA PRO A 113 -4.72 11.56 10.40
C PRO A 113 -5.97 10.79 10.00
N LEU A 114 -6.19 9.66 10.65
CA LEU A 114 -7.42 8.89 10.47
C LEU A 114 -8.59 9.59 11.14
N ARG A 115 -9.78 9.36 10.62
CA ARG A 115 -11.01 9.89 11.16
C ARG A 115 -12.05 8.82 11.38
#